data_38294efe5a5ddc44f9edb639ebae6f8a
#
_entry.id   38294efe5a5ddc44f9edb639ebae6f8a
#
_cell.length_a   1.000
_cell.length_b   1.000
_cell.length_c   1.000
_cell.angle_alpha   90.00
_cell.angle_beta   90.00
_cell.angle_gamma   90.00
#
_symmetry.space_group_name_H-M   'P 1'
#
loop_
_entity.id
_entity.type
_entity.pdbx_description
1 polymer ?
#
loop_
_entity_poly.entity_id
_entity_poly.type
_entity_poly.pdbx_seq_one_letter_code
_entity_poly.pdbx_strand_id
1 'polypeptide(L)'
;MFFKELETDRLFLKNISSDDRDFIFTVFSNDDVNKYLYDAEPLTDISGADDIINFYLEPEPRNRHRWVIIRKADNAKMGTCGFHCWDKNSARVEIGYELLKEFWNNGYMQEAIDEILRFAEKTMKVKQIDANIFADNIKSIKLLEKFGFILTGSKNYLFRGKEYPHKIYSLYIK
;
A
#
# COMPACT_ATOMS: atom_id res chain seq x y z
N MET A 1 -21.05 1.17 0.70
CA MET A 1 -19.63 0.82 0.51
C MET A 1 -18.84 1.25 1.73
N PHE A 2 -18.17 0.31 2.40
CA PHE A 2 -17.41 0.59 3.63
C PHE A 2 -16.15 1.43 3.32
N PHE A 3 -15.38 1.02 2.31
CA PHE A 3 -14.20 1.75 1.87
C PHE A 3 -14.61 2.88 0.93
N LYS A 4 -14.63 4.10 1.45
CA LYS A 4 -14.92 5.32 0.70
C LYS A 4 -13.65 5.91 0.09
N GLU A 5 -13.80 6.73 -0.92
CA GLU A 5 -12.73 7.58 -1.42
C GLU A 5 -12.34 8.60 -0.35
N LEU A 6 -11.05 8.96 -0.33
CA LEU A 6 -10.47 9.89 0.62
C LEU A 6 -9.84 11.06 -0.10
N GLU A 7 -9.64 12.14 0.62
CA GLU A 7 -9.12 13.39 0.06
C GLU A 7 -8.22 14.08 1.07
N THR A 8 -7.12 14.64 0.59
CA THR A 8 -6.18 15.47 1.34
C THR A 8 -6.04 16.82 0.68
N ASP A 9 -5.12 17.66 1.13
CA ASP A 9 -4.88 18.97 0.50
C ASP A 9 -4.46 18.85 -0.97
N ARG A 10 -3.57 17.91 -1.28
CA ARG A 10 -2.97 17.74 -2.61
C ARG A 10 -3.42 16.50 -3.37
N LEU A 11 -4.13 15.56 -2.70
CA LEU A 11 -4.39 14.23 -3.25
C LEU A 11 -5.88 13.88 -3.23
N PHE A 12 -6.30 13.13 -4.26
CA PHE A 12 -7.43 12.22 -4.19
C PHE A 12 -6.91 10.80 -4.00
N LEU A 13 -7.52 10.05 -3.08
CA LEU A 13 -7.33 8.62 -2.92
C LEU A 13 -8.60 7.94 -3.44
N LYS A 14 -8.59 7.59 -4.73
CA LYS A 14 -9.73 7.02 -5.44
C LYS A 14 -9.74 5.50 -5.29
N ASN A 15 -10.91 4.92 -5.07
CA ASN A 15 -11.04 3.47 -5.07
C ASN A 15 -10.53 2.90 -6.39
N ILE A 16 -9.68 1.86 -6.32
CA ILE A 16 -9.21 1.15 -7.52
C ILE A 16 -10.41 0.62 -8.33
N SER A 17 -10.33 0.69 -9.64
CA SER A 17 -11.37 0.26 -10.57
C SER A 17 -10.77 -0.38 -11.83
N SER A 18 -11.62 -0.96 -12.69
CA SER A 18 -11.20 -1.48 -13.99
C SER A 18 -10.58 -0.42 -14.90
N ASP A 19 -10.94 0.85 -14.73
CA ASP A 19 -10.39 1.97 -15.50
C ASP A 19 -8.92 2.30 -15.12
N ASP A 20 -8.40 1.64 -14.08
CA ASP A 20 -7.01 1.80 -13.65
C ASP A 20 -6.06 0.76 -14.25
N ARG A 21 -6.54 -0.11 -15.15
CA ARG A 21 -5.81 -1.23 -15.71
C ARG A 21 -4.41 -0.87 -16.22
N ASP A 22 -4.32 0.09 -17.11
CA ASP A 22 -3.05 0.53 -17.72
C ASP A 22 -2.12 1.14 -16.66
N PHE A 23 -2.68 1.88 -15.71
CA PHE A 23 -1.93 2.47 -14.61
C PHE A 23 -1.40 1.40 -13.65
N ILE A 24 -2.21 0.42 -13.26
CA ILE A 24 -1.77 -0.69 -12.40
C ILE A 24 -0.68 -1.50 -13.09
N PHE A 25 -0.80 -1.76 -14.38
CA PHE A 25 0.27 -2.37 -15.15
C PHE A 25 1.55 -1.52 -15.09
N THR A 26 1.46 -0.20 -15.33
CA THR A 26 2.60 0.72 -15.25
C THR A 26 3.30 0.67 -13.88
N VAL A 27 2.54 0.64 -12.79
CA VAL A 27 3.10 0.58 -11.43
C VAL A 27 3.81 -0.75 -11.17
N PHE A 28 3.15 -1.88 -11.44
CA PHE A 28 3.64 -3.21 -11.04
C PHE A 28 4.55 -3.89 -12.09
N SER A 29 4.75 -3.30 -13.26
CA SER A 29 5.82 -3.65 -14.21
C SER A 29 7.08 -2.78 -14.04
N ASN A 30 7.02 -1.73 -13.23
CA ASN A 30 8.11 -0.76 -13.09
C ASN A 30 9.24 -1.29 -12.21
N ASP A 31 10.50 -1.28 -12.72
CA ASP A 31 11.67 -1.80 -12.01
C ASP A 31 11.97 -1.08 -10.70
N ASP A 32 11.80 0.25 -10.65
CA ASP A 32 12.06 1.03 -9.43
C ASP A 32 11.04 0.70 -8.31
N VAL A 33 9.79 0.41 -8.68
CA VAL A 33 8.73 -0.03 -7.75
C VAL A 33 9.02 -1.46 -7.29
N ASN A 34 9.29 -2.36 -8.23
CA ASN A 34 9.50 -3.79 -7.93
C ASN A 34 10.83 -4.10 -7.25
N LYS A 35 11.76 -3.15 -7.23
CA LYS A 35 13.09 -3.33 -6.62
C LYS A 35 13.09 -3.90 -5.20
N TYR A 36 12.02 -3.62 -4.45
CA TYR A 36 11.89 -4.03 -3.05
C TYR A 36 10.64 -4.89 -2.78
N LEU A 37 9.96 -5.33 -3.85
CA LEU A 37 8.83 -6.25 -3.75
C LEU A 37 9.31 -7.67 -4.05
N TYR A 38 9.26 -8.53 -3.04
CA TYR A 38 9.71 -9.92 -3.11
C TYR A 38 8.60 -10.91 -2.72
N ASP A 39 7.35 -10.51 -2.92
CA ASP A 39 6.14 -11.28 -2.65
C ASP A 39 5.37 -11.65 -3.92
N ALA A 40 5.68 -10.98 -5.04
CA ALA A 40 5.09 -11.25 -6.34
C ALA A 40 6.08 -10.97 -7.48
N GLU A 41 5.88 -11.61 -8.63
CA GLU A 41 6.63 -11.29 -9.85
C GLU A 41 6.19 -9.95 -10.43
N PRO A 42 7.14 -9.14 -10.97
CA PRO A 42 6.78 -7.98 -11.77
C PRO A 42 5.85 -8.36 -12.92
N LEU A 43 4.87 -7.54 -13.19
CA LEU A 43 3.96 -7.78 -14.31
C LEU A 43 4.71 -7.70 -15.64
N THR A 44 4.54 -8.72 -16.46
CA THR A 44 5.07 -8.80 -17.83
C THR A 44 3.98 -8.72 -18.89
N ASP A 45 2.71 -8.90 -18.47
CA ASP A 45 1.53 -8.82 -19.31
C ASP A 45 0.44 -8.01 -18.60
N ILE A 46 -0.33 -7.26 -19.39
CA ILE A 46 -1.36 -6.37 -18.87
C ILE A 46 -2.52 -7.12 -18.20
N SER A 47 -2.75 -8.38 -18.51
CA SER A 47 -3.75 -9.22 -17.84
C SER A 47 -3.47 -9.40 -16.34
N GLY A 48 -2.20 -9.34 -15.93
CA GLY A 48 -1.83 -9.35 -14.52
C GLY A 48 -2.36 -8.14 -13.74
N ALA A 49 -2.59 -7.02 -14.41
CA ALA A 49 -3.25 -5.87 -13.78
C ALA A 49 -4.73 -6.15 -13.48
N ASP A 50 -5.40 -6.91 -14.34
CA ASP A 50 -6.78 -7.33 -14.11
C ASP A 50 -6.89 -8.22 -12.86
N ASP A 51 -5.94 -9.13 -12.66
CA ASP A 51 -5.89 -10.00 -11.47
C ASP A 51 -5.71 -9.17 -10.19
N ILE A 52 -4.81 -8.19 -10.19
CA ILE A 52 -4.61 -7.27 -9.06
C ILE A 52 -5.89 -6.47 -8.79
N ILE A 53 -6.50 -5.90 -9.81
CA ILE A 53 -7.73 -5.11 -9.67
C ILE A 53 -8.85 -5.98 -9.11
N ASN A 54 -9.11 -7.14 -9.72
CA ASN A 54 -10.15 -8.06 -9.30
C ASN A 54 -9.98 -8.53 -7.86
N PHE A 55 -8.73 -8.75 -7.42
CA PHE A 55 -8.41 -9.08 -6.02
C PHE A 55 -8.92 -8.02 -5.04
N TYR A 56 -8.87 -6.73 -5.39
CA TYR A 56 -9.36 -5.64 -4.54
C TYR A 56 -10.83 -5.29 -4.79
N LEU A 57 -11.45 -5.72 -5.90
CA LEU A 57 -12.85 -5.47 -6.21
C LEU A 57 -13.81 -6.54 -5.69
N GLU A 58 -13.32 -7.60 -5.02
CA GLU A 58 -14.20 -8.60 -4.42
C GLU A 58 -15.32 -7.96 -3.58
N PRO A 59 -16.54 -8.54 -3.61
CA PRO A 59 -17.67 -8.01 -2.85
C PRO A 59 -17.37 -7.89 -1.35
N GLU A 60 -17.98 -6.91 -0.69
CA GLU A 60 -17.98 -6.83 0.77
C GLU A 60 -18.85 -7.93 1.41
N PRO A 61 -18.46 -8.49 2.58
CA PRO A 61 -17.33 -8.06 3.41
C PRO A 61 -16.00 -8.60 2.89
N ARG A 62 -15.02 -7.71 2.75
CA ARG A 62 -13.66 -8.07 2.36
C ARG A 62 -12.64 -7.57 3.39
N ASN A 63 -11.47 -8.18 3.42
CA ASN A 63 -10.42 -7.88 4.38
C ASN A 63 -9.25 -7.08 3.78
N ARG A 64 -9.50 -6.41 2.66
CA ARG A 64 -8.49 -5.65 1.90
C ARG A 64 -9.12 -4.54 1.10
N HIS A 65 -8.33 -3.50 0.84
CA HIS A 65 -8.72 -2.40 -0.03
C HIS A 65 -7.50 -1.66 -0.55
N ARG A 66 -7.61 -1.08 -1.76
CA ARG A 66 -6.55 -0.29 -2.37
C ARG A 66 -7.13 0.97 -2.99
N TRP A 67 -6.45 2.08 -2.76
CA TRP A 67 -6.71 3.37 -3.39
C TRP A 67 -5.62 3.68 -4.40
N VAL A 68 -6.00 4.29 -5.52
CA VAL A 68 -5.10 4.96 -6.45
C VAL A 68 -4.85 6.38 -5.95
N ILE A 69 -3.59 6.76 -5.84
CA ILE A 69 -3.17 8.09 -5.41
C ILE A 69 -3.10 9.01 -6.63
N ILE A 70 -3.90 10.06 -6.63
CA ILE A 70 -4.04 11.02 -7.74
C ILE A 70 -3.69 12.41 -7.25
N ARG A 71 -2.79 13.11 -7.95
CA ARG A 71 -2.44 14.50 -7.66
C ARG A 71 -3.52 15.44 -8.17
N LYS A 72 -4.06 16.30 -7.30
CA LYS A 72 -5.14 17.23 -7.64
C LYS A 72 -4.77 18.26 -8.72
N ALA A 73 -3.50 18.70 -8.74
CA ALA A 73 -3.06 19.79 -9.60
C ALA A 73 -3.19 19.47 -11.10
N ASP A 74 -3.05 18.20 -11.49
CA ASP A 74 -3.02 17.78 -12.90
C ASP A 74 -3.68 16.42 -13.15
N ASN A 75 -4.33 15.85 -12.14
CA ASN A 75 -4.94 14.51 -12.16
C ASN A 75 -3.95 13.37 -12.47
N ALA A 76 -2.65 13.57 -12.25
CA ALA A 76 -1.66 12.53 -12.45
C ALA A 76 -1.86 11.38 -11.44
N LYS A 77 -2.01 10.16 -11.94
CA LYS A 77 -1.98 8.94 -11.13
C LYS A 77 -0.53 8.66 -10.74
N MET A 78 -0.23 8.56 -9.45
CA MET A 78 1.15 8.54 -8.94
C MET A 78 1.59 7.20 -8.36
N GLY A 79 0.66 6.42 -7.84
CA GLY A 79 0.92 5.19 -7.13
C GLY A 79 -0.34 4.65 -6.49
N THR A 80 -0.17 3.74 -5.55
CA THR A 80 -1.27 3.14 -4.80
C THR A 80 -0.94 3.05 -3.32
N CYS A 81 -1.97 3.01 -2.48
CA CYS A 81 -1.86 2.68 -1.06
C CYS A 81 -3.10 1.91 -0.60
N GLY A 82 -2.99 1.17 0.48
CA GLY A 82 -4.15 0.42 0.95
C GLY A 82 -3.87 -0.49 2.12
N PHE A 83 -4.85 -1.34 2.38
CA PHE A 83 -4.83 -2.32 3.46
C PHE A 83 -5.11 -3.72 2.94
N HIS A 84 -4.51 -4.71 3.60
CA HIS A 84 -4.78 -6.13 3.40
C HIS A 84 -4.69 -6.88 4.73
N CYS A 85 -5.11 -8.14 4.73
CA CYS A 85 -5.12 -8.98 5.93
C CYS A 85 -5.87 -8.36 7.12
N TRP A 86 -6.95 -7.58 6.87
CA TRP A 86 -7.73 -7.01 7.96
C TRP A 86 -8.46 -8.10 8.74
N ASP A 87 -8.03 -8.32 9.96
CA ASP A 87 -8.71 -9.17 10.93
C ASP A 87 -9.51 -8.30 11.93
N LYS A 88 -10.82 -8.35 11.78
CA LYS A 88 -11.75 -7.58 12.64
C LYS A 88 -11.75 -8.08 14.09
N ASN A 89 -11.44 -9.38 14.32
CA ASN A 89 -11.46 -9.95 15.66
C ASN A 89 -10.27 -9.47 16.49
N SER A 90 -9.09 -9.44 15.90
CA SER A 90 -7.88 -8.91 16.55
C SER A 90 -7.72 -7.40 16.35
N ALA A 91 -8.58 -6.76 15.56
CA ALA A 91 -8.49 -5.34 15.18
C ALA A 91 -7.11 -4.99 14.54
N ARG A 92 -6.60 -5.88 13.71
CA ARG A 92 -5.27 -5.79 13.09
C ARG A 92 -5.38 -5.73 11.57
N VAL A 93 -4.47 -4.97 10.92
CA VAL A 93 -4.42 -4.83 9.47
C VAL A 93 -2.97 -4.64 9.01
N GLU A 94 -2.67 -5.01 7.77
CA GLU A 94 -1.40 -4.70 7.13
C GLU A 94 -1.57 -3.53 6.15
N ILE A 95 -0.58 -2.61 6.11
CA ILE A 95 -0.50 -1.51 5.16
C ILE A 95 0.45 -1.84 4.02
N GLY A 96 0.07 -1.48 2.78
CA GLY A 96 0.92 -1.55 1.60
C GLY A 96 0.81 -0.28 0.76
N TYR A 97 1.90 0.11 0.12
CA TYR A 97 1.94 1.31 -0.74
C TYR A 97 3.09 1.25 -1.74
N GLU A 98 2.84 1.79 -2.92
CA GLU A 98 3.80 1.95 -4.00
C GLU A 98 3.65 3.34 -4.63
N LEU A 99 4.77 3.94 -5.04
CA LEU A 99 4.81 5.24 -5.69
C LEU A 99 5.81 5.21 -6.85
N LEU A 100 5.41 5.71 -8.01
CA LEU A 100 6.31 5.88 -9.15
C LEU A 100 7.43 6.87 -8.81
N LYS A 101 8.62 6.60 -9.32
CA LYS A 101 9.88 7.26 -8.92
C LYS A 101 9.86 8.77 -9.14
N GLU A 102 9.23 9.24 -10.23
CA GLU A 102 9.11 10.66 -10.55
C GLU A 102 8.36 11.48 -9.48
N PHE A 103 7.58 10.81 -8.63
CA PHE A 103 6.84 11.47 -7.54
C PHE A 103 7.52 11.34 -6.17
N TRP A 104 8.67 10.66 -6.08
CA TRP A 104 9.39 10.51 -4.81
C TRP A 104 9.89 11.85 -4.26
N ASN A 105 10.16 11.89 -2.97
CA ASN A 105 10.74 13.03 -2.23
C ASN A 105 9.89 14.32 -2.23
N ASN A 106 8.62 14.26 -2.65
CA ASN A 106 7.68 15.38 -2.65
C ASN A 106 6.68 15.33 -1.47
N GLY A 107 6.80 14.33 -0.59
CA GLY A 107 5.91 14.15 0.56
C GLY A 107 4.53 13.56 0.23
N TYR A 108 4.25 13.19 -1.01
CA TYR A 108 2.94 12.66 -1.41
C TYR A 108 2.59 11.35 -0.69
N MET A 109 3.51 10.40 -0.61
CA MET A 109 3.24 9.15 0.12
C MET A 109 3.05 9.39 1.61
N GLN A 110 3.77 10.32 2.21
CA GLN A 110 3.56 10.69 3.61
C GLN A 110 2.15 11.23 3.84
N GLU A 111 1.67 12.11 2.95
CA GLU A 111 0.32 12.68 3.01
C GLU A 111 -0.76 11.61 2.81
N ALA A 112 -0.58 10.70 1.86
CA ALA A 112 -1.50 9.59 1.64
C ALA A 112 -1.57 8.64 2.84
N ILE A 113 -0.42 8.26 3.42
CA ILE A 113 -0.36 7.40 4.60
C ILE A 113 -1.06 8.05 5.80
N ASP A 114 -0.83 9.34 6.06
CA ASP A 114 -1.48 10.06 7.15
C ASP A 114 -3.01 9.92 7.07
N GLU A 115 -3.58 10.08 5.88
CA GLU A 115 -5.03 10.00 5.69
C GLU A 115 -5.56 8.56 5.83
N ILE A 116 -4.88 7.56 5.26
CA ILE A 116 -5.34 6.18 5.42
C ILE A 116 -5.17 5.67 6.86
N LEU A 117 -4.18 6.14 7.61
CA LEU A 117 -4.05 5.84 9.05
C LEU A 117 -5.22 6.41 9.84
N ARG A 118 -5.66 7.65 9.54
CA ARG A 118 -6.88 8.23 10.14
C ARG A 118 -8.13 7.42 9.80
N PHE A 119 -8.24 6.94 8.56
CA PHE A 119 -9.33 6.06 8.16
C PHE A 119 -9.29 4.73 8.93
N ALA A 120 -8.12 4.12 9.06
CA ALA A 120 -7.93 2.89 9.82
C ALA A 120 -8.36 3.05 11.30
N GLU A 121 -7.95 4.12 11.94
CA GLU A 121 -8.34 4.44 13.33
C GLU A 121 -9.82 4.73 13.45
N LYS A 122 -10.33 5.70 12.70
CA LYS A 122 -11.68 6.26 12.90
C LYS A 122 -12.78 5.39 12.33
N THR A 123 -12.55 4.74 11.20
CA THR A 123 -13.57 3.97 10.47
C THR A 123 -13.41 2.48 10.65
N MET A 124 -12.22 1.94 10.45
CA MET A 124 -11.96 0.51 10.59
C MET A 124 -11.85 0.08 12.06
N LYS A 125 -11.58 1.03 12.98
CA LYS A 125 -11.40 0.78 14.43
C LYS A 125 -10.29 -0.24 14.70
N VAL A 126 -9.23 -0.23 13.90
CA VAL A 126 -8.06 -1.08 14.13
C VAL A 126 -7.26 -0.59 15.31
N LYS A 127 -6.58 -1.52 16.00
CA LYS A 127 -5.68 -1.24 17.11
C LYS A 127 -4.22 -1.49 16.79
N GLN A 128 -3.96 -2.20 15.70
CA GLN A 128 -2.60 -2.47 15.25
C GLN A 128 -2.55 -2.43 13.72
N ILE A 129 -1.57 -1.72 13.20
CA ILE A 129 -1.26 -1.68 11.77
C ILE A 129 0.16 -2.18 11.60
N ASP A 130 0.36 -3.18 10.76
CA ASP A 130 1.66 -3.74 10.45
C ASP A 130 2.10 -3.40 9.05
N ALA A 131 3.41 -3.33 8.85
CA ALA A 131 4.03 -3.21 7.55
C ALA A 131 5.20 -4.20 7.44
N ASN A 132 5.19 -4.99 6.38
CA ASN A 132 6.28 -5.92 6.07
C ASN A 132 7.18 -5.27 5.02
N ILE A 133 8.41 -4.92 5.39
CA ILE A 133 9.31 -4.15 4.54
C ILE A 133 10.61 -4.91 4.32
N PHE A 134 11.04 -5.02 3.06
CA PHE A 134 12.36 -5.55 2.75
C PHE A 134 13.44 -4.76 3.49
N ALA A 135 14.39 -5.47 4.11
CA ALA A 135 15.33 -4.89 5.07
C ALA A 135 16.16 -3.71 4.50
N ASP A 136 16.43 -3.71 3.18
CA ASP A 136 17.21 -2.65 2.52
C ASP A 136 16.34 -1.49 1.99
N ASN A 137 15.02 -1.54 2.13
CA ASN A 137 14.15 -0.43 1.76
C ASN A 137 14.13 0.66 2.84
N ILE A 138 15.29 1.30 3.01
CA ILE A 138 15.51 2.32 4.06
C ILE A 138 14.55 3.51 3.94
N LYS A 139 14.14 3.86 2.71
CA LYS A 139 13.19 4.97 2.50
C LYS A 139 11.83 4.67 3.11
N SER A 140 11.31 3.47 2.87
CA SER A 140 10.05 3.02 3.44
C SER A 140 10.13 2.90 4.96
N ILE A 141 11.21 2.35 5.50
CA ILE A 141 11.45 2.25 6.94
C ILE A 141 11.40 3.64 7.59
N LYS A 142 12.20 4.59 7.09
CA LYS A 142 12.23 5.96 7.62
C LYS A 142 10.87 6.66 7.52
N LEU A 143 10.11 6.38 6.48
CA LEU A 143 8.77 6.94 6.31
C LEU A 143 7.84 6.45 7.40
N LEU A 144 7.80 5.14 7.68
CA LEU A 144 6.94 4.57 8.72
C LEU A 144 7.37 4.98 10.13
N GLU A 145 8.67 5.05 10.40
CA GLU A 145 9.19 5.52 11.69
C GLU A 145 8.70 6.95 12.03
N LYS A 146 8.51 7.83 11.03
CA LYS A 146 7.91 9.17 11.25
C LYS A 146 6.47 9.11 11.75
N PHE A 147 5.73 8.04 11.44
CA PHE A 147 4.37 7.82 11.93
C PHE A 147 4.32 7.05 13.26
N GLY A 148 5.48 6.77 13.84
CA GLY A 148 5.55 6.05 15.12
C GLY A 148 5.51 4.53 15.00
N PHE A 149 5.67 3.96 13.80
CA PHE A 149 5.88 2.54 13.65
C PHE A 149 7.20 2.13 14.29
N ILE A 150 7.20 1.03 15.02
CA ILE A 150 8.38 0.46 15.68
C ILE A 150 8.66 -0.94 15.13
N LEU A 151 9.93 -1.33 15.11
CA LEU A 151 10.35 -2.68 14.71
C LEU A 151 9.85 -3.68 15.75
N THR A 152 9.03 -4.64 15.34
CA THR A 152 8.44 -5.68 16.20
C THR A 152 8.85 -7.09 15.85
N GLY A 153 9.46 -7.30 14.67
CA GLY A 153 9.89 -8.61 14.24
C GLY A 153 10.57 -8.62 12.89
N SER A 154 10.87 -9.82 12.43
CA SER A 154 11.40 -10.06 11.09
C SER A 154 10.92 -11.40 10.56
N LYS A 155 10.87 -11.55 9.25
CA LYS A 155 10.62 -12.81 8.55
C LYS A 155 11.34 -12.83 7.20
N ASN A 156 11.61 -14.01 6.68
CA ASN A 156 12.14 -14.15 5.33
C ASN A 156 11.01 -14.49 4.36
N TYR A 157 10.99 -13.81 3.21
CA TYR A 157 10.18 -14.22 2.08
C TYR A 157 11.01 -15.07 1.12
N LEU A 158 10.47 -16.21 0.73
CA LEU A 158 11.06 -17.01 -0.34
C LEU A 158 10.58 -16.50 -1.70
N PHE A 159 11.50 -15.99 -2.52
CA PHE A 159 11.21 -15.49 -3.85
C PHE A 159 12.25 -16.01 -4.83
N ARG A 160 11.83 -16.65 -5.93
CA ARG A 160 12.72 -17.27 -6.93
C ARG A 160 13.79 -18.18 -6.30
N GLY A 161 13.40 -18.98 -5.30
CA GLY A 161 14.31 -19.92 -4.62
C GLY A 161 15.36 -19.28 -3.70
N LYS A 162 15.27 -17.97 -3.45
CA LYS A 162 16.15 -17.22 -2.54
C LYS A 162 15.36 -16.57 -1.43
N GLU A 163 15.93 -16.52 -0.24
CA GLU A 163 15.33 -15.82 0.90
C GLU A 163 15.67 -14.33 0.88
N TYR A 164 14.66 -13.49 1.15
CA TYR A 164 14.77 -12.04 1.25
C TYR A 164 14.31 -11.59 2.64
N PRO A 165 15.21 -11.00 3.45
CA PRO A 165 14.88 -10.61 4.82
C PRO A 165 13.92 -9.40 4.83
N HIS A 166 12.82 -9.55 5.55
CA HIS A 166 11.85 -8.49 5.79
C HIS A 166 11.78 -8.16 7.27
N LYS A 167 11.61 -6.87 7.55
CA LYS A 167 11.34 -6.33 8.88
C LYS A 167 9.84 -6.09 9.03
N ILE A 168 9.32 -6.43 10.20
CA ILE A 168 7.92 -6.15 10.57
C ILE A 168 7.92 -4.90 11.44
N TYR A 169 7.28 -3.85 10.94
CA TYR A 169 7.05 -2.63 11.70
C TYR A 169 5.59 -2.56 12.10
N SER A 170 5.31 -2.18 13.34
CA SER A 170 3.93 -2.10 13.86
C SER A 170 3.65 -0.73 14.47
N LEU A 171 2.46 -0.21 14.19
CA LEU A 171 1.88 0.97 14.83
C LEU A 171 0.73 0.50 15.73
N TYR A 172 0.76 0.86 17.01
CA TYR A 172 -0.32 0.61 17.96
C TYR A 172 -1.16 1.87 18.15
N ILE A 173 -2.45 1.76 17.84
CA ILE A 173 -3.43 2.84 17.97
C ILE A 173 -4.08 2.73 19.34
N LYS A 174 -4.09 3.83 20.10
CA LYS A 174 -4.60 3.92 21.48
C LYS A 174 -6.11 4.04 21.53
#